data_f729495ea6e024b12b801f140a9c7633
#
_entry.id   f729495ea6e024b12b801f140a9c7633
#
_cell.length_a   1.000
_cell.length_b   1.000
_cell.length_c   1.000
_cell.angle_alpha   90.00
_cell.angle_beta   90.00
_cell.angle_gamma   90.00
#
_symmetry.space_group_name_H-M   'P 1'
#
loop_
_entity.id
_entity.type
_entity.pdbx_description
1 polymer ?
#
loop_
_entity_poly.entity_id
_entity_poly.type
_entity_poly.pdbx_seq_one_letter_code
_entity_poly.pdbx_strand_id
1 'polypeptide(L)'
;MVPFRSKKYQRQQKLQSQTDIAQVASQWIMRRDQLPEYRFAIELMSQADREEMFWQYWDELDSFAQRDLARATFQDYWFRLIADYGELNMRQKAQALEALGYIHNPNVVNFLVQEMRRDNESLRLAAAGALKKQNPVLVMEPMLDALSKPEHFLASRIHDVLESLGPKLVPVILQKIDQADVNGKMVMVQLLGSFGDSSVVPVLTELLNTENYLLKKMTVEAIGQIQGQEVWPILADLLKDDNWQIRLLAAEAIGRGRHSQACPALREAFCQEQDGLVKEIMEEILCTLDDSNETVTYLWSRRRSNQNNGRSRTSYGEYGFTT
;
A
#
# COMPACT_ATOMS: atom_id res chain seq x y z
N MET A 1 -44.51 32.17 -31.12
CA MET A 1 -43.71 32.02 -32.37
C MET A 1 -42.24 32.20 -32.02
N VAL A 2 -41.47 31.13 -31.93
CA VAL A 2 -40.03 31.21 -31.71
C VAL A 2 -39.37 31.39 -33.09
N PRO A 3 -38.56 32.44 -33.32
CA PRO A 3 -37.99 32.68 -34.64
C PRO A 3 -36.96 31.58 -34.97
N PHE A 4 -37.11 31.00 -36.17
CA PHE A 4 -36.20 30.07 -36.82
C PHE A 4 -34.81 30.71 -36.93
N ARG A 5 -33.90 30.37 -36.02
CA ARG A 5 -32.51 30.81 -36.11
C ARG A 5 -31.86 30.12 -37.31
N SER A 6 -31.37 30.88 -38.27
CA SER A 6 -30.81 30.39 -39.52
C SER A 6 -29.61 29.45 -39.24
N LYS A 7 -29.43 28.40 -40.08
CA LYS A 7 -28.23 27.49 -40.04
C LYS A 7 -26.91 28.24 -40.00
N LYS A 8 -26.89 29.45 -40.52
CA LYS A 8 -25.71 30.34 -40.51
C LYS A 8 -25.42 30.88 -39.09
N TYR A 9 -26.46 31.18 -38.30
CA TYR A 9 -26.32 31.64 -36.93
C TYR A 9 -25.86 30.50 -35.99
N GLN A 10 -26.37 29.29 -36.18
CA GLN A 10 -25.91 28.09 -35.45
C GLN A 10 -24.48 27.75 -35.79
N ARG A 11 -24.06 27.93 -37.04
CA ARG A 11 -22.66 27.71 -37.48
C ARG A 11 -21.72 28.78 -36.92
N GLN A 12 -22.15 30.03 -36.81
CA GLN A 12 -21.36 31.10 -36.17
C GLN A 12 -21.27 30.93 -34.68
N GLN A 13 -22.35 30.52 -33.99
CA GLN A 13 -22.29 30.18 -32.57
C GLN A 13 -21.35 28.97 -32.30
N LYS A 14 -21.39 27.95 -33.15
CA LYS A 14 -20.48 26.79 -33.02
C LYS A 14 -19.04 27.16 -33.27
N LEU A 15 -18.75 28.07 -34.21
CA LEU A 15 -17.40 28.60 -34.45
C LEU A 15 -16.92 29.49 -33.29
N GLN A 16 -17.81 30.24 -32.67
CA GLN A 16 -17.53 31.11 -31.54
C GLN A 16 -17.30 30.27 -30.28
N SER A 17 -18.09 29.22 -30.05
CA SER A 17 -17.87 28.27 -28.94
C SER A 17 -16.56 27.51 -29.08
N GLN A 18 -16.17 27.07 -30.27
CA GLN A 18 -14.87 26.41 -30.51
C GLN A 18 -13.66 27.35 -30.25
N THR A 19 -13.81 28.62 -30.64
CA THR A 19 -12.78 29.64 -30.34
C THR A 19 -12.71 29.91 -28.84
N ASP A 20 -13.85 29.93 -28.15
CA ASP A 20 -13.95 30.11 -26.70
C ASP A 20 -13.34 28.92 -25.94
N ILE A 21 -13.61 27.68 -26.41
CA ILE A 21 -13.01 26.45 -25.84
C ILE A 21 -11.47 26.46 -25.95
N ALA A 22 -10.94 26.74 -27.13
CA ALA A 22 -9.50 26.80 -27.35
C ALA A 22 -8.85 27.92 -26.53
N GLN A 23 -9.54 29.04 -26.37
CA GLN A 23 -9.09 30.17 -25.56
C GLN A 23 -9.11 29.84 -24.06
N VAL A 24 -10.17 29.21 -23.58
CA VAL A 24 -10.27 28.74 -22.16
C VAL A 24 -9.21 27.67 -21.89
N ALA A 25 -9.05 26.69 -22.76
CA ALA A 25 -8.04 25.65 -22.62
C ALA A 25 -6.62 26.23 -22.62
N SER A 26 -6.30 27.14 -23.54
CA SER A 26 -4.99 27.80 -23.60
C SER A 26 -4.70 28.67 -22.37
N GLN A 27 -5.70 29.32 -21.80
CA GLN A 27 -5.57 30.08 -20.57
C GLN A 27 -5.36 29.16 -19.36
N TRP A 28 -5.97 28.01 -19.34
CA TRP A 28 -5.79 26.98 -18.29
C TRP A 28 -4.37 26.42 -18.29
N ILE A 29 -3.83 26.16 -19.46
CA ILE A 29 -2.47 25.65 -19.64
C ILE A 29 -1.45 26.72 -19.19
N MET A 30 -1.74 28.00 -19.43
CA MET A 30 -0.80 29.10 -19.23
C MET A 30 -0.89 29.79 -17.85
N ARG A 31 -2.01 29.75 -17.14
CA ARG A 31 -2.23 30.51 -15.91
C ARG A 31 -2.68 29.65 -14.74
N ARG A 32 -1.70 29.12 -14.00
CA ARG A 32 -1.92 28.25 -12.81
C ARG A 32 -2.58 28.95 -11.60
N ASP A 33 -2.76 30.28 -11.60
CA ASP A 33 -3.03 31.05 -10.39
C ASP A 33 -4.48 31.53 -10.19
N GLN A 34 -5.42 31.25 -11.13
CA GLN A 34 -6.79 31.81 -11.08
C GLN A 34 -7.90 30.75 -11.13
N LEU A 35 -7.93 29.88 -10.14
CA LEU A 35 -8.83 28.70 -10.03
C LEU A 35 -10.35 28.98 -10.00
N PRO A 36 -10.92 30.03 -9.37
CA PRO A 36 -12.37 30.21 -9.27
C PRO A 36 -13.07 30.52 -10.60
N GLU A 37 -12.45 31.32 -11.46
CA GLU A 37 -13.03 31.78 -12.72
C GLU A 37 -13.18 30.64 -13.75
N TYR A 38 -12.31 29.63 -13.69
CA TYR A 38 -12.29 28.52 -14.64
C TYR A 38 -13.37 27.47 -14.35
N ARG A 39 -13.72 27.21 -13.10
CA ARG A 39 -14.85 26.34 -12.73
C ARG A 39 -16.13 26.85 -13.34
N PHE A 40 -16.35 28.15 -13.21
CA PHE A 40 -17.55 28.79 -13.77
C PHE A 40 -17.59 28.70 -15.29
N ALA A 41 -16.44 28.83 -15.98
CA ALA A 41 -16.36 28.69 -17.42
C ALA A 41 -16.73 27.27 -17.90
N ILE A 42 -16.26 26.21 -17.20
CA ILE A 42 -16.62 24.81 -17.54
C ILE A 42 -18.11 24.55 -17.32
N GLU A 43 -18.69 25.08 -16.24
CA GLU A 43 -20.11 24.91 -15.94
C GLU A 43 -21.02 25.56 -17.02
N LEU A 44 -20.54 26.62 -17.66
CA LEU A 44 -21.25 27.29 -18.75
C LEU A 44 -21.12 26.59 -20.12
N MET A 45 -20.14 25.69 -20.27
CA MET A 45 -19.95 24.93 -21.51
C MET A 45 -21.07 23.91 -21.73
N SER A 46 -21.39 23.65 -23.01
CA SER A 46 -22.27 22.52 -23.33
C SER A 46 -21.59 21.18 -23.01
N GLN A 47 -22.37 20.11 -22.83
CA GLN A 47 -21.83 18.77 -22.63
C GLN A 47 -20.88 18.35 -23.76
N ALA A 48 -21.24 18.63 -25.02
CA ALA A 48 -20.41 18.30 -26.18
C ALA A 48 -19.07 19.06 -26.20
N ASP A 49 -19.07 20.33 -25.79
CA ASP A 49 -17.88 21.15 -25.72
C ASP A 49 -16.94 20.66 -24.61
N ARG A 50 -17.50 20.22 -23.45
CA ARG A 50 -16.72 19.62 -22.35
C ARG A 50 -16.09 18.29 -22.74
N GLU A 51 -16.81 17.43 -23.48
CA GLU A 51 -16.29 16.17 -24.01
C GLU A 51 -15.19 16.41 -25.04
N GLU A 52 -15.35 17.39 -25.96
CA GLU A 52 -14.34 17.77 -26.93
C GLU A 52 -13.09 18.29 -26.22
N MET A 53 -13.23 19.16 -25.23
CA MET A 53 -12.13 19.66 -24.40
C MET A 53 -11.41 18.53 -23.65
N PHE A 54 -12.17 17.58 -23.08
CA PHE A 54 -11.61 16.41 -22.42
C PHE A 54 -10.71 15.60 -23.34
N TRP A 55 -11.20 15.19 -24.50
CA TRP A 55 -10.41 14.35 -25.41
C TRP A 55 -9.20 15.06 -26.01
N GLN A 56 -9.27 16.36 -26.20
CA GLN A 56 -8.23 17.14 -26.85
C GLN A 56 -7.11 17.56 -25.91
N TYR A 57 -7.45 18.01 -24.70
CA TYR A 57 -6.52 18.72 -23.82
C TYR A 57 -6.21 17.99 -22.50
N TRP A 58 -6.77 16.81 -22.26
CA TRP A 58 -6.61 16.11 -20.98
C TRP A 58 -5.19 15.98 -20.48
N ASP A 59 -4.27 15.58 -21.37
CA ASP A 59 -2.87 15.32 -21.01
C ASP A 59 -2.07 16.61 -20.73
N GLU A 60 -2.59 17.76 -21.12
CA GLU A 60 -1.97 19.07 -20.93
C GLU A 60 -2.45 19.76 -19.64
N LEU A 61 -3.53 19.25 -19.04
CA LEU A 61 -4.12 19.79 -17.83
C LEU A 61 -3.40 19.27 -16.57
N ASP A 62 -3.30 20.12 -15.55
CA ASP A 62 -2.88 19.67 -14.24
C ASP A 62 -3.98 18.87 -13.51
N SER A 63 -3.63 18.22 -12.40
CA SER A 63 -4.53 17.33 -11.67
C SER A 63 -5.79 18.02 -11.13
N PHE A 64 -5.75 19.33 -10.86
CA PHE A 64 -6.92 20.10 -10.41
C PHE A 64 -7.88 20.35 -11.56
N ALA A 65 -7.36 20.79 -12.70
CA ALA A 65 -8.13 21.02 -13.90
C ALA A 65 -8.73 19.71 -14.45
N GLN A 66 -7.95 18.62 -14.46
CA GLN A 66 -8.42 17.29 -14.82
C GLN A 66 -9.60 16.85 -13.94
N ARG A 67 -9.49 17.00 -12.61
CA ARG A 67 -10.57 16.68 -11.69
C ARG A 67 -11.83 17.46 -11.96
N ASP A 68 -11.70 18.78 -12.12
CA ASP A 68 -12.85 19.65 -12.31
C ASP A 68 -13.52 19.40 -13.67
N LEU A 69 -12.75 19.20 -14.73
CA LEU A 69 -13.26 18.83 -16.05
C LEU A 69 -13.92 17.44 -16.03
N ALA A 70 -13.29 16.43 -15.44
CA ALA A 70 -13.85 15.08 -15.34
C ALA A 70 -15.22 15.09 -14.64
N ARG A 71 -15.31 15.79 -13.50
CA ARG A 71 -16.56 15.90 -12.75
C ARG A 71 -17.63 16.66 -13.53
N ALA A 72 -17.29 17.80 -14.10
CA ALA A 72 -18.23 18.58 -14.87
C ALA A 72 -18.75 17.83 -16.12
N THR A 73 -17.92 16.98 -16.71
CA THR A 73 -18.25 16.24 -17.94
C THR A 73 -18.96 14.92 -17.66
N PHE A 74 -18.47 14.14 -16.66
CA PHE A 74 -18.86 12.74 -16.51
C PHE A 74 -19.58 12.42 -15.19
N GLN A 75 -19.74 13.36 -14.24
CA GLN A 75 -20.38 13.07 -12.94
C GLN A 75 -21.74 12.37 -13.10
N ASP A 76 -22.57 12.85 -14.04
CA ASP A 76 -23.91 12.31 -14.30
C ASP A 76 -23.93 11.38 -15.53
N TYR A 77 -22.84 11.31 -16.29
CA TYR A 77 -22.75 10.58 -17.56
C TYR A 77 -21.66 9.51 -17.59
N TRP A 78 -21.07 9.15 -16.44
CA TRP A 78 -20.01 8.13 -16.32
C TRP A 78 -20.38 6.80 -16.98
N PHE A 79 -21.65 6.42 -16.97
CA PHE A 79 -22.14 5.18 -17.56
C PHE A 79 -21.97 5.15 -19.09
N ARG A 80 -22.03 6.30 -19.77
CA ARG A 80 -21.76 6.38 -21.22
C ARG A 80 -20.26 6.16 -21.50
N LEU A 81 -19.41 6.78 -20.70
CA LEU A 81 -17.96 6.59 -20.85
C LEU A 81 -17.55 5.12 -20.67
N ILE A 82 -18.21 4.41 -19.74
CA ILE A 82 -17.99 2.96 -19.55
C ILE A 82 -18.58 2.15 -20.71
N ALA A 83 -19.78 2.51 -21.20
CA ALA A 83 -20.41 1.81 -22.31
C ALA A 83 -19.60 1.91 -23.62
N ASP A 84 -19.07 3.09 -23.89
CA ASP A 84 -18.31 3.37 -25.13
C ASP A 84 -16.81 2.98 -24.99
N TYR A 85 -16.34 2.57 -23.78
CA TYR A 85 -14.95 2.28 -23.49
C TYR A 85 -14.32 1.23 -24.43
N GLY A 86 -15.10 0.24 -24.85
CA GLY A 86 -14.65 -0.80 -25.78
C GLY A 86 -14.12 -0.24 -27.10
N GLU A 87 -14.77 0.79 -27.62
CA GLU A 87 -14.49 1.42 -28.91
C GLU A 87 -13.31 2.42 -28.87
N LEU A 88 -12.86 2.81 -27.68
CA LEU A 88 -11.79 3.78 -27.50
C LEU A 88 -10.43 3.19 -27.88
N ASN A 89 -9.55 4.02 -28.43
CA ASN A 89 -8.15 3.67 -28.63
C ASN A 89 -7.39 3.63 -27.29
N MET A 90 -6.16 3.11 -27.26
CA MET A 90 -5.40 2.89 -26.03
C MET A 90 -5.17 4.17 -25.22
N ARG A 91 -4.85 5.30 -25.88
CA ARG A 91 -4.68 6.60 -25.20
C ARG A 91 -5.99 7.06 -24.57
N GLN A 92 -7.07 7.01 -25.33
CA GLN A 92 -8.40 7.38 -24.84
C GLN A 92 -8.87 6.49 -23.70
N LYS A 93 -8.56 5.18 -23.72
CA LYS A 93 -8.83 4.26 -22.62
C LYS A 93 -8.12 4.69 -21.34
N ALA A 94 -6.84 5.05 -21.43
CA ALA A 94 -6.09 5.54 -20.27
C ALA A 94 -6.68 6.85 -19.72
N GLN A 95 -6.98 7.82 -20.60
CA GLN A 95 -7.63 9.08 -20.21
C GLN A 95 -9.00 8.85 -19.56
N ALA A 96 -9.81 7.94 -20.10
CA ALA A 96 -11.12 7.57 -19.52
C ALA A 96 -10.98 6.97 -18.12
N LEU A 97 -10.02 6.05 -17.91
CA LEU A 97 -9.76 5.47 -16.58
C LEU A 97 -9.33 6.54 -15.57
N GLU A 98 -8.44 7.45 -15.98
CA GLU A 98 -7.99 8.55 -15.13
C GLU A 98 -9.14 9.49 -14.74
N ALA A 99 -10.01 9.83 -15.70
CA ALA A 99 -11.20 10.66 -15.45
C ALA A 99 -12.19 9.98 -14.50
N LEU A 100 -12.44 8.68 -14.69
CA LEU A 100 -13.28 7.88 -13.80
C LEU A 100 -12.74 7.85 -12.37
N GLY A 101 -11.43 8.00 -12.16
CA GLY A 101 -10.83 8.14 -10.83
C GLY A 101 -11.38 9.30 -10.01
N TYR A 102 -11.92 10.33 -10.63
CA TYR A 102 -12.55 11.48 -9.95
C TYR A 102 -14.04 11.34 -9.72
N ILE A 103 -14.67 10.26 -10.22
CA ILE A 103 -16.12 10.01 -10.13
C ILE A 103 -16.39 8.96 -9.04
N HIS A 104 -16.82 9.42 -7.87
CA HIS A 104 -17.04 8.56 -6.71
C HIS A 104 -18.35 7.80 -6.81
N ASN A 105 -18.34 6.64 -7.46
CA ASN A 105 -19.51 5.80 -7.67
C ASN A 105 -19.14 4.31 -7.56
N PRO A 106 -19.91 3.46 -6.85
CA PRO A 106 -19.60 2.03 -6.69
C PRO A 106 -19.45 1.28 -8.01
N ASN A 107 -20.26 1.58 -9.04
CA ASN A 107 -20.15 0.93 -10.34
C ASN A 107 -18.87 1.32 -11.08
N VAL A 108 -18.42 2.57 -10.93
CA VAL A 108 -17.14 3.03 -11.45
C VAL A 108 -15.98 2.30 -10.77
N VAL A 109 -16.03 2.14 -9.45
CA VAL A 109 -15.02 1.38 -8.70
C VAL A 109 -14.98 -0.07 -9.19
N ASN A 110 -16.11 -0.74 -9.31
CA ASN A 110 -16.18 -2.11 -9.82
C ASN A 110 -15.60 -2.24 -11.24
N PHE A 111 -15.88 -1.28 -12.10
CA PHE A 111 -15.31 -1.24 -13.44
C PHE A 111 -13.78 -1.07 -13.40
N LEU A 112 -13.26 -0.15 -12.60
CA LEU A 112 -11.82 0.07 -12.43
C LEU A 112 -11.11 -1.18 -11.88
N VAL A 113 -11.72 -1.89 -10.91
CA VAL A 113 -11.20 -3.16 -10.38
C VAL A 113 -11.16 -4.24 -11.46
N GLN A 114 -12.16 -4.30 -12.34
CA GLN A 114 -12.14 -5.23 -13.47
C GLN A 114 -11.03 -4.89 -14.48
N GLU A 115 -10.81 -3.61 -14.78
CA GLU A 115 -9.72 -3.19 -15.68
C GLU A 115 -8.33 -3.48 -15.10
N MET A 116 -8.15 -3.50 -13.78
CA MET A 116 -6.91 -3.96 -13.15
C MET A 116 -6.60 -5.43 -13.41
N ARG A 117 -7.58 -6.25 -13.78
CA ARG A 117 -7.43 -7.69 -14.05
C ARG A 117 -7.11 -8.00 -15.50
N ARG A 118 -7.22 -7.03 -16.41
CA ARG A 118 -6.96 -7.26 -17.83
C ARG A 118 -5.46 -7.38 -18.15
N ASP A 119 -5.12 -8.00 -19.26
CA ASP A 119 -3.72 -8.29 -19.62
C ASP A 119 -2.86 -7.07 -19.96
N ASN A 120 -3.47 -5.92 -20.24
CA ASN A 120 -2.75 -4.72 -20.60
C ASN A 120 -2.17 -3.97 -19.40
N GLU A 121 -0.86 -3.95 -19.29
CA GLU A 121 -0.17 -3.34 -18.14
C GLU A 121 -0.41 -1.83 -18.00
N SER A 122 -0.40 -1.08 -19.10
CA SER A 122 -0.63 0.37 -19.07
C SER A 122 -2.04 0.71 -18.55
N LEU A 123 -3.05 -0.06 -18.97
CA LEU A 123 -4.43 0.13 -18.49
C LEU A 123 -4.58 -0.32 -17.04
N ARG A 124 -3.90 -1.39 -16.63
CA ARG A 124 -3.86 -1.79 -15.21
C ARG A 124 -3.30 -0.69 -14.31
N LEU A 125 -2.20 -0.05 -14.73
CA LEU A 125 -1.61 1.06 -14.00
C LEU A 125 -2.52 2.28 -13.95
N ALA A 126 -3.18 2.63 -15.05
CA ALA A 126 -4.14 3.72 -15.10
C ALA A 126 -5.33 3.44 -14.17
N ALA A 127 -5.88 2.22 -14.19
CA ALA A 127 -6.97 1.82 -13.31
C ALA A 127 -6.57 1.85 -11.82
N ALA A 128 -5.39 1.35 -11.47
CA ALA A 128 -4.85 1.44 -10.11
C ALA A 128 -4.67 2.90 -9.66
N GLY A 129 -4.12 3.76 -10.53
CA GLY A 129 -4.00 5.19 -10.27
C GLY A 129 -5.36 5.89 -10.08
N ALA A 130 -6.37 5.47 -10.83
CA ALA A 130 -7.74 5.95 -10.70
C ALA A 130 -8.37 5.52 -9.36
N LEU A 131 -8.18 4.28 -8.94
CA LEU A 131 -8.67 3.75 -7.66
C LEU A 131 -8.07 4.48 -6.46
N LYS A 132 -6.82 4.91 -6.53
CA LYS A 132 -6.16 5.73 -5.49
C LYS A 132 -6.83 7.09 -5.27
N LYS A 133 -7.56 7.61 -6.28
CA LYS A 133 -8.30 8.88 -6.22
C LYS A 133 -9.73 8.71 -5.69
N GLN A 134 -10.21 7.48 -5.55
CA GLN A 134 -11.57 7.16 -5.13
C GLN A 134 -11.77 7.32 -3.60
N ASN A 135 -13.04 7.31 -3.17
CA ASN A 135 -13.36 7.25 -1.75
C ASN A 135 -12.91 5.88 -1.17
N PRO A 136 -12.06 5.85 -0.13
CA PRO A 136 -11.57 4.62 0.50
C PRO A 136 -12.66 3.59 0.82
N VAL A 137 -13.80 4.05 1.35
CA VAL A 137 -14.92 3.19 1.74
C VAL A 137 -15.52 2.44 0.55
N LEU A 138 -15.53 3.05 -0.65
CA LEU A 138 -16.06 2.42 -1.86
C LEU A 138 -15.09 1.40 -2.46
N VAL A 139 -13.79 1.61 -2.28
CA VAL A 139 -12.72 0.81 -2.92
C VAL A 139 -12.44 -0.48 -2.17
N MET A 140 -12.53 -0.45 -0.85
CA MET A 140 -12.00 -1.52 -0.03
C MET A 140 -12.70 -2.85 -0.25
N GLU A 141 -14.02 -2.89 -0.23
CA GLU A 141 -14.77 -4.13 -0.39
C GLU A 141 -14.55 -4.79 -1.76
N PRO A 142 -14.67 -4.09 -2.90
CA PRO A 142 -14.35 -4.64 -4.22
C PRO A 142 -12.87 -5.09 -4.37
N MET A 143 -11.94 -4.41 -3.69
CA MET A 143 -10.52 -4.79 -3.74
C MET A 143 -10.24 -6.05 -2.92
N LEU A 144 -10.87 -6.22 -1.76
CA LEU A 144 -10.77 -7.43 -0.96
C LEU A 144 -11.41 -8.63 -1.64
N ASP A 145 -12.58 -8.44 -2.28
CA ASP A 145 -13.21 -9.47 -3.12
C ASP A 145 -12.32 -9.86 -4.30
N ALA A 146 -11.52 -8.91 -4.79
CA ALA A 146 -10.54 -9.19 -5.84
C ALA A 146 -9.40 -10.10 -5.38
N LEU A 147 -9.02 -10.06 -4.09
CA LEU A 147 -7.99 -10.93 -3.50
C LEU A 147 -8.45 -12.39 -3.33
N SER A 148 -9.74 -12.62 -3.15
CA SER A 148 -10.31 -13.97 -2.97
C SER A 148 -10.23 -14.85 -4.22
N LYS A 149 -9.68 -14.36 -5.34
CA LYS A 149 -9.50 -15.09 -6.60
C LYS A 149 -8.02 -15.33 -6.86
N PRO A 150 -7.62 -16.53 -7.34
CA PRO A 150 -6.23 -17.03 -7.27
C PRO A 150 -5.21 -16.39 -8.21
N GLU A 151 -5.37 -15.15 -8.59
CA GLU A 151 -4.40 -14.44 -9.43
C GLU A 151 -3.36 -13.71 -8.56
N HIS A 152 -2.27 -14.41 -8.20
CA HIS A 152 -1.18 -13.91 -7.36
C HIS A 152 -0.56 -12.57 -7.79
N PHE A 153 -0.66 -12.21 -9.06
CA PHE A 153 -0.11 -10.98 -9.61
C PHE A 153 -0.84 -9.70 -9.14
N LEU A 154 -2.09 -9.83 -8.71
CA LEU A 154 -2.92 -8.71 -8.28
C LEU A 154 -2.70 -8.31 -6.80
N ALA A 155 -2.27 -9.23 -5.94
CA ALA A 155 -2.19 -8.99 -4.49
C ALA A 155 -1.29 -7.78 -4.14
N SER A 156 -0.10 -7.68 -4.75
CA SER A 156 0.81 -6.54 -4.55
C SER A 156 0.20 -5.20 -4.98
N ARG A 157 -0.50 -5.16 -6.13
CA ARG A 157 -1.13 -3.93 -6.63
C ARG A 157 -2.35 -3.53 -5.80
N ILE A 158 -3.11 -4.51 -5.33
CA ILE A 158 -4.22 -4.27 -4.41
C ILE A 158 -3.68 -3.67 -3.11
N HIS A 159 -2.60 -4.25 -2.58
CA HIS A 159 -1.89 -3.69 -1.42
C HIS A 159 -1.50 -2.23 -1.66
N ASP A 160 -0.80 -1.93 -2.77
CA ASP A 160 -0.34 -0.56 -3.10
C ASP A 160 -1.50 0.46 -3.20
N VAL A 161 -2.64 0.04 -3.75
CA VAL A 161 -3.83 0.90 -3.82
C VAL A 161 -4.40 1.13 -2.43
N LEU A 162 -4.61 0.06 -1.65
CA LEU A 162 -5.17 0.15 -0.31
C LEU A 162 -4.25 0.93 0.64
N GLU A 163 -2.94 0.70 0.59
CA GLU A 163 -1.96 1.44 1.37
C GLU A 163 -2.03 2.95 1.09
N SER A 164 -2.17 3.34 -0.17
CA SER A 164 -2.28 4.74 -0.55
C SER A 164 -3.54 5.45 -0.02
N LEU A 165 -4.58 4.69 0.36
CA LEU A 165 -5.80 5.21 0.96
C LEU A 165 -5.63 5.51 2.47
N GLY A 166 -4.60 4.94 3.08
CA GLY A 166 -4.12 5.26 4.42
C GLY A 166 -4.94 4.71 5.59
N PRO A 167 -4.65 5.17 6.83
CA PRO A 167 -5.19 4.60 8.06
C PRO A 167 -6.72 4.66 8.21
N LYS A 168 -7.39 5.45 7.38
CA LYS A 168 -8.88 5.49 7.34
C LYS A 168 -9.51 4.13 7.05
N LEU A 169 -8.74 3.18 6.52
CA LEU A 169 -9.17 1.81 6.25
C LEU A 169 -9.19 0.92 7.51
N VAL A 170 -8.46 1.28 8.57
CA VAL A 170 -8.36 0.45 9.80
C VAL A 170 -9.72 -0.02 10.32
N PRO A 171 -10.74 0.84 10.54
CA PRO A 171 -12.02 0.37 11.08
C PRO A 171 -12.72 -0.66 10.17
N VAL A 172 -12.56 -0.54 8.86
CA VAL A 172 -13.21 -1.44 7.90
C VAL A 172 -12.42 -2.74 7.77
N ILE A 173 -11.08 -2.69 7.84
CA ILE A 173 -10.24 -3.89 7.91
C ILE A 173 -10.61 -4.71 9.15
N LEU A 174 -10.71 -4.09 10.31
CA LEU A 174 -11.08 -4.77 11.56
C LEU A 174 -12.45 -5.44 11.51
N GLN A 175 -13.40 -4.91 10.74
CA GLN A 175 -14.72 -5.54 10.55
C GLN A 175 -14.69 -6.77 9.63
N LYS A 176 -13.73 -6.82 8.70
CA LYS A 176 -13.69 -7.81 7.62
C LYS A 176 -12.64 -8.89 7.79
N ILE A 177 -11.62 -8.68 8.63
CA ILE A 177 -10.44 -9.54 8.74
C ILE A 177 -10.82 -10.98 9.13
N ASP A 178 -11.82 -11.17 10.01
CA ASP A 178 -12.24 -12.50 10.44
C ASP A 178 -12.90 -13.30 9.32
N GLN A 179 -13.58 -12.62 8.40
CA GLN A 179 -14.30 -13.23 7.29
C GLN A 179 -13.41 -13.48 6.05
N ALA A 180 -12.22 -12.88 6.04
CA ALA A 180 -11.31 -13.00 4.91
C ALA A 180 -10.65 -14.39 4.85
N ASP A 181 -10.36 -14.85 3.63
CA ASP A 181 -9.49 -15.99 3.42
C ASP A 181 -8.04 -15.69 3.85
N VAL A 182 -7.18 -16.69 3.82
CA VAL A 182 -5.78 -16.54 4.27
C VAL A 182 -5.04 -15.45 3.48
N ASN A 183 -5.26 -15.35 2.16
CA ASN A 183 -4.61 -14.34 1.32
C ASN A 183 -5.12 -12.94 1.64
N GLY A 184 -6.41 -12.78 1.82
CA GLY A 184 -7.02 -11.54 2.27
C GLY A 184 -6.50 -11.10 3.64
N LYS A 185 -6.39 -12.03 4.60
CA LYS A 185 -5.81 -11.78 5.92
C LYS A 185 -4.36 -11.30 5.83
N MET A 186 -3.54 -11.92 4.97
CA MET A 186 -2.14 -11.51 4.78
C MET A 186 -2.04 -10.05 4.31
N VAL A 187 -2.82 -9.64 3.31
CA VAL A 187 -2.83 -8.25 2.84
C VAL A 187 -3.34 -7.30 3.91
N MET A 188 -4.41 -7.67 4.62
CA MET A 188 -4.94 -6.84 5.71
C MET A 188 -3.93 -6.66 6.84
N VAL A 189 -3.25 -7.74 7.25
CA VAL A 189 -2.19 -7.71 8.28
C VAL A 189 -1.04 -6.80 7.86
N GLN A 190 -0.59 -6.91 6.62
CA GLN A 190 0.47 -6.05 6.09
C GLN A 190 0.08 -4.57 6.11
N LEU A 191 -1.16 -4.25 5.70
CA LEU A 191 -1.70 -2.88 5.76
C LEU A 191 -1.80 -2.36 7.20
N LEU A 192 -2.29 -3.17 8.13
CA LEU A 192 -2.39 -2.79 9.54
C LEU A 192 -1.00 -2.48 10.13
N GLY A 193 0.01 -3.29 9.79
CA GLY A 193 1.40 -3.03 10.19
C GLY A 193 1.94 -1.73 9.61
N SER A 194 1.75 -1.48 8.31
CA SER A 194 2.26 -0.27 7.64
C SER A 194 1.60 1.02 8.15
N PHE A 195 0.33 0.96 8.58
CA PHE A 195 -0.36 2.11 9.18
C PHE A 195 0.13 2.44 10.59
N GLY A 196 0.71 1.50 11.31
CA GLY A 196 1.36 1.74 12.60
C GLY A 196 0.39 2.12 13.74
N ASP A 197 -0.90 1.86 13.59
CA ASP A 197 -1.92 2.17 14.60
C ASP A 197 -1.91 1.11 15.72
N SER A 198 -1.60 1.52 16.94
CA SER A 198 -1.52 0.61 18.09
C SER A 198 -2.87 -0.02 18.48
N SER A 199 -3.98 0.59 18.07
CA SER A 199 -5.33 0.05 18.32
C SER A 199 -5.59 -1.32 17.69
N VAL A 200 -4.76 -1.71 16.69
CA VAL A 200 -4.89 -3.01 15.99
C VAL A 200 -4.13 -4.15 16.66
N VAL A 201 -3.27 -3.86 17.63
CA VAL A 201 -2.42 -4.85 18.31
C VAL A 201 -3.23 -6.02 18.90
N PRO A 202 -4.40 -5.85 19.53
CA PRO A 202 -5.18 -6.97 20.01
C PRO A 202 -5.59 -7.96 18.91
N VAL A 203 -6.05 -7.46 17.77
CA VAL A 203 -6.47 -8.30 16.63
C VAL A 203 -5.27 -9.01 16.00
N LEU A 204 -4.13 -8.34 15.86
CA LEU A 204 -2.91 -8.97 15.37
C LEU A 204 -2.42 -10.06 16.34
N THR A 205 -2.57 -9.84 17.65
CA THR A 205 -2.21 -10.85 18.66
C THR A 205 -3.07 -12.12 18.56
N GLU A 206 -4.36 -11.98 18.28
CA GLU A 206 -5.25 -13.12 18.03
C GLU A 206 -4.84 -13.91 16.78
N LEU A 207 -4.41 -13.23 15.74
CA LEU A 207 -3.94 -13.85 14.49
C LEU A 207 -2.61 -14.62 14.63
N LEU A 208 -1.83 -14.41 15.70
CA LEU A 208 -0.65 -15.23 15.99
C LEU A 208 -0.99 -16.69 16.31
N ASN A 209 -2.22 -16.99 16.72
CA ASN A 209 -2.69 -18.34 17.03
C ASN A 209 -3.03 -19.16 15.78
N THR A 210 -2.63 -18.72 14.59
CA THR A 210 -2.86 -19.43 13.32
C THR A 210 -1.89 -20.58 13.12
N GLU A 211 -2.37 -21.68 12.50
CA GLU A 211 -1.52 -22.76 12.01
C GLU A 211 -0.78 -22.39 10.70
N ASN A 212 -1.24 -21.35 10.00
CA ASN A 212 -0.60 -20.91 8.78
C ASN A 212 0.68 -20.13 9.10
N TYR A 213 1.83 -20.76 8.85
CA TYR A 213 3.14 -20.20 9.13
C TYR A 213 3.36 -18.83 8.45
N LEU A 214 2.96 -18.68 7.19
CA LEU A 214 3.18 -17.43 6.44
C LEU A 214 2.36 -16.28 7.03
N LEU A 215 1.10 -16.54 7.38
CA LEU A 215 0.26 -15.55 8.07
C LEU A 215 0.84 -15.19 9.44
N LYS A 216 1.29 -16.17 10.22
CA LYS A 216 1.95 -15.92 11.51
C LYS A 216 3.19 -15.05 11.34
N LYS A 217 4.05 -15.38 10.38
CA LYS A 217 5.25 -14.60 10.05
C LYS A 217 4.91 -13.15 9.72
N MET A 218 3.98 -12.92 8.80
CA MET A 218 3.55 -11.57 8.42
C MET A 218 2.92 -10.80 9.60
N THR A 219 2.21 -11.51 10.48
CA THR A 219 1.65 -10.90 11.69
C THR A 219 2.74 -10.43 12.66
N VAL A 220 3.80 -11.22 12.85
CA VAL A 220 4.95 -10.80 13.67
C VAL A 220 5.66 -9.59 13.05
N GLU A 221 5.85 -9.59 11.73
CA GLU A 221 6.42 -8.44 11.01
C GLU A 221 5.55 -7.18 11.16
N ALA A 222 4.23 -7.31 11.06
CA ALA A 222 3.28 -6.22 11.24
C ALA A 222 3.31 -5.66 12.67
N ILE A 223 3.29 -6.52 13.70
CA ILE A 223 3.43 -6.11 15.10
C ILE A 223 4.74 -5.37 15.31
N GLY A 224 5.85 -5.85 14.71
CA GLY A 224 7.16 -5.21 14.81
C GLY A 224 7.29 -3.86 14.10
N GLN A 225 6.33 -3.48 13.24
CA GLN A 225 6.26 -2.15 12.62
C GLN A 225 5.49 -1.14 13.48
N ILE A 226 4.62 -1.61 14.37
CA ILE A 226 3.83 -0.76 15.25
C ILE A 226 4.71 -0.28 16.42
N GLN A 227 4.65 1.02 16.68
CA GLN A 227 5.35 1.59 17.83
C GLN A 227 4.38 1.69 19.01
N GLY A 228 4.77 1.13 20.16
CA GLY A 228 3.96 1.15 21.37
C GLY A 228 4.54 0.32 22.50
N GLN A 229 4.15 0.64 23.72
CA GLN A 229 4.58 -0.09 24.92
C GLN A 229 3.91 -1.48 25.02
N GLU A 230 2.78 -1.67 24.39
CA GLU A 230 2.00 -2.90 24.32
C GLU A 230 2.63 -3.97 23.41
N VAL A 231 3.54 -3.58 22.52
CA VAL A 231 4.12 -4.46 21.49
C VAL A 231 5.20 -5.37 22.08
N TRP A 232 6.09 -4.84 22.95
CA TRP A 232 7.24 -5.60 23.42
C TRP A 232 6.91 -6.86 24.25
N PRO A 233 5.82 -6.92 25.07
CA PRO A 233 5.50 -8.16 25.78
C PRO A 233 5.14 -9.30 24.82
N ILE A 234 4.41 -8.99 23.74
CA ILE A 234 4.01 -9.95 22.71
C ILE A 234 5.26 -10.47 21.98
N LEU A 235 6.17 -9.57 21.59
CA LEU A 235 7.43 -9.95 20.95
C LEU A 235 8.33 -10.78 21.89
N ALA A 236 8.33 -10.47 23.19
CA ALA A 236 9.08 -11.24 24.19
C ALA A 236 8.54 -12.69 24.33
N ASP A 237 7.23 -12.88 24.26
CA ASP A 237 6.63 -14.22 24.26
C ASP A 237 6.99 -15.00 22.98
N LEU A 238 7.07 -14.33 21.82
CA LEU A 238 7.44 -14.93 20.55
C LEU A 238 8.94 -15.34 20.48
N LEU A 239 9.79 -14.86 21.36
CA LEU A 239 11.16 -15.36 21.50
C LEU A 239 11.23 -16.84 21.94
N LYS A 240 10.12 -17.41 22.41
CA LYS A 240 9.99 -18.80 22.83
C LYS A 240 9.25 -19.68 21.81
N ASP A 241 8.95 -19.14 20.62
CA ASP A 241 8.26 -19.89 19.57
C ASP A 241 9.08 -21.11 19.12
N ASP A 242 8.40 -22.20 18.79
CA ASP A 242 9.05 -23.43 18.28
C ASP A 242 9.82 -23.18 16.98
N ASN A 243 9.32 -22.28 16.14
CA ASN A 243 9.93 -21.95 14.87
C ASN A 243 11.02 -20.89 15.02
N TRP A 244 12.26 -21.25 14.68
CA TRP A 244 13.40 -20.36 14.77
C TRP A 244 13.25 -19.04 13.97
N GLN A 245 12.53 -19.05 12.84
CA GLN A 245 12.29 -17.86 12.03
C GLN A 245 11.35 -16.86 12.74
N ILE A 246 10.38 -17.35 13.50
CA ILE A 246 9.51 -16.51 14.33
C ILE A 246 10.32 -15.89 15.47
N ARG A 247 11.20 -16.69 16.13
CA ARG A 247 12.10 -16.16 17.18
C ARG A 247 13.04 -15.09 16.63
N LEU A 248 13.60 -15.32 15.42
CA LEU A 248 14.44 -14.33 14.74
C LEU A 248 13.70 -13.02 14.50
N LEU A 249 12.53 -13.09 13.90
CA LEU A 249 11.72 -11.90 13.60
C LEU A 249 11.30 -11.14 14.86
N ALA A 250 10.96 -11.86 15.92
CA ALA A 250 10.64 -11.24 17.22
C ALA A 250 11.85 -10.49 17.79
N ALA A 251 13.04 -11.10 17.75
CA ALA A 251 14.27 -10.45 18.18
C ALA A 251 14.57 -9.20 17.36
N GLU A 252 14.55 -9.29 16.03
CA GLU A 252 14.74 -8.14 15.13
C GLU A 252 13.73 -7.02 15.37
N ALA A 253 12.45 -7.36 15.62
CA ALA A 253 11.41 -6.40 15.93
C ALA A 253 11.70 -5.66 17.26
N ILE A 254 12.14 -6.37 18.29
CA ILE A 254 12.59 -5.79 19.57
C ILE A 254 13.75 -4.81 19.34
N GLY A 255 14.72 -5.21 18.53
CA GLY A 255 15.87 -4.36 18.19
C GLY A 255 15.47 -3.10 17.43
N ARG A 256 14.65 -3.22 16.39
CA ARG A 256 14.14 -2.08 15.58
C ARG A 256 13.31 -1.11 16.40
N GLY A 257 12.42 -1.63 17.25
CA GLY A 257 11.58 -0.81 18.14
C GLY A 257 12.34 -0.22 19.34
N ARG A 258 13.63 -0.59 19.54
CA ARG A 258 14.43 -0.20 20.69
C ARG A 258 13.75 -0.48 22.02
N HIS A 259 13.11 -1.64 22.14
CA HIS A 259 12.35 -2.04 23.32
C HIS A 259 13.30 -2.55 24.42
N SER A 260 13.99 -1.64 25.12
CA SER A 260 14.92 -1.99 26.19
C SER A 260 14.26 -2.76 27.34
N GLN A 261 12.94 -2.59 27.55
CA GLN A 261 12.15 -3.36 28.52
C GLN A 261 12.13 -4.86 28.22
N ALA A 262 12.35 -5.28 26.96
CA ALA A 262 12.42 -6.67 26.55
C ALA A 262 13.80 -7.33 26.80
N CYS A 263 14.82 -6.56 27.20
CA CYS A 263 16.18 -7.11 27.44
C CYS A 263 16.22 -8.30 28.41
N PRO A 264 15.48 -8.34 29.52
CA PRO A 264 15.47 -9.52 30.40
C PRO A 264 14.96 -10.78 29.67
N ALA A 265 13.87 -10.69 28.91
CA ALA A 265 13.33 -11.81 28.14
C ALA A 265 14.28 -12.22 26.99
N LEU A 266 14.91 -11.25 26.34
CA LEU A 266 15.87 -11.49 25.26
C LEU A 266 17.14 -12.20 25.78
N ARG A 267 17.63 -11.88 27.00
CA ARG A 267 18.74 -12.59 27.64
C ARG A 267 18.37 -14.04 27.98
N GLU A 268 17.17 -14.27 28.53
CA GLU A 268 16.66 -15.61 28.81
C GLU A 268 16.62 -16.45 27.53
N ALA A 269 16.01 -15.90 26.46
CA ALA A 269 15.91 -16.58 25.17
C ALA A 269 17.31 -16.86 24.56
N PHE A 270 18.24 -15.90 24.62
CA PHE A 270 19.62 -16.07 24.17
C PHE A 270 20.32 -17.24 24.84
N CYS A 271 20.11 -17.43 26.14
CA CYS A 271 20.71 -18.55 26.88
C CYS A 271 20.18 -19.92 26.41
N GLN A 272 18.93 -19.99 25.99
CA GLN A 272 18.25 -21.23 25.58
C GLN A 272 18.34 -21.50 24.08
N GLU A 273 18.68 -20.48 23.27
CA GLU A 273 18.69 -20.56 21.80
C GLU A 273 19.71 -21.59 21.28
N GLN A 274 19.26 -22.42 20.36
CA GLN A 274 20.05 -23.46 19.69
C GLN A 274 20.48 -23.05 18.27
N ASP A 275 19.70 -22.21 17.61
CA ASP A 275 20.02 -21.74 16.27
C ASP A 275 21.12 -20.68 16.32
N GLY A 276 22.17 -20.87 15.51
CA GLY A 276 23.37 -20.01 15.53
C GLY A 276 23.06 -18.60 15.02
N LEU A 277 22.22 -18.45 13.99
CA LEU A 277 21.85 -17.16 13.41
C LEU A 277 20.99 -16.35 14.38
N VAL A 278 19.96 -16.98 14.95
CA VAL A 278 19.07 -16.33 15.92
C VAL A 278 19.87 -15.84 17.13
N LYS A 279 20.81 -16.67 17.59
CA LYS A 279 21.68 -16.35 18.72
C LYS A 279 22.62 -15.16 18.44
N GLU A 280 23.18 -15.09 17.24
CA GLU A 280 24.04 -13.99 16.80
C GLU A 280 23.26 -12.66 16.78
N ILE A 281 22.06 -12.67 16.22
CA ILE A 281 21.18 -11.49 16.15
C ILE A 281 20.73 -11.05 17.57
N MET A 282 20.34 -11.99 18.43
CA MET A 282 20.01 -11.67 19.82
C MET A 282 21.18 -11.05 20.58
N GLU A 283 22.42 -11.54 20.33
CA GLU A 283 23.64 -10.98 20.94
C GLU A 283 23.86 -9.54 20.48
N GLU A 284 23.73 -9.26 19.18
CA GLU A 284 23.89 -7.93 18.60
C GLU A 284 22.86 -6.93 19.18
N ILE A 285 21.60 -7.37 19.29
CA ILE A 285 20.52 -6.55 19.83
C ILE A 285 20.75 -6.26 21.31
N LEU A 286 21.15 -7.26 22.10
CA LEU A 286 21.46 -7.06 23.50
C LEU A 286 22.63 -6.08 23.70
N CYS A 287 23.67 -6.14 22.85
CA CYS A 287 24.77 -5.18 22.90
C CYS A 287 24.34 -3.74 22.57
N THR A 288 23.27 -3.58 21.77
CA THR A 288 22.77 -2.26 21.33
C THR A 288 21.74 -1.64 22.30
N LEU A 289 20.95 -2.49 22.97
CA LEU A 289 19.84 -2.03 23.81
C LEU A 289 20.15 -2.00 25.30
N ASP A 290 21.14 -2.77 25.75
CA ASP A 290 21.44 -2.95 27.14
C ASP A 290 22.65 -2.11 27.56
N ASP A 291 22.38 -0.92 28.07
CA ASP A 291 23.37 -0.01 28.65
C ASP A 291 23.96 -0.53 29.97
N SER A 292 23.43 -1.65 30.51
CA SER A 292 23.97 -2.25 31.74
C SER A 292 25.29 -2.98 31.43
N ASN A 293 26.36 -2.58 32.12
CA ASN A 293 27.68 -3.19 32.04
C ASN A 293 27.70 -4.73 32.28
N GLU A 294 26.59 -5.29 32.80
CA GLU A 294 26.46 -6.71 33.12
C GLU A 294 26.36 -7.58 31.86
N THR A 295 25.62 -7.16 30.83
CA THR A 295 25.48 -7.94 29.60
C THR A 295 26.77 -7.96 28.79
N VAL A 296 27.44 -6.83 28.68
CA VAL A 296 28.72 -6.73 28.02
C VAL A 296 29.74 -7.63 28.74
N THR A 297 29.80 -7.61 30.07
CA THR A 297 30.69 -8.43 30.86
C THR A 297 30.42 -9.94 30.71
N TYR A 298 29.13 -10.32 30.68
CA TYR A 298 28.71 -11.72 30.48
C TYR A 298 29.03 -12.23 29.08
N LEU A 299 28.76 -11.47 28.04
CA LEU A 299 29.02 -11.83 26.65
C LEU A 299 30.55 -11.92 26.38
N TRP A 300 31.34 -10.99 26.95
CA TRP A 300 32.83 -11.04 26.88
C TRP A 300 33.42 -12.24 27.62
N SER A 301 32.87 -12.59 28.79
CA SER A 301 33.33 -13.77 29.52
C SER A 301 33.09 -15.07 28.74
N ARG A 302 31.97 -15.16 28.03
CA ARG A 302 31.61 -16.34 27.24
C ARG A 302 32.39 -16.43 25.92
N ARG A 303 32.68 -15.30 25.24
CA ARG A 303 33.63 -15.28 24.09
C ARG A 303 35.00 -15.78 24.48
N ARG A 304 35.50 -15.37 25.65
CA ARG A 304 36.79 -15.89 26.17
C ARG A 304 36.75 -17.39 26.46
N SER A 305 35.66 -17.90 27.05
CA SER A 305 35.50 -19.33 27.33
C SER A 305 35.46 -20.17 26.04
N ASN A 306 34.77 -19.72 25.00
CA ASN A 306 34.72 -20.42 23.74
C ASN A 306 36.03 -20.36 22.96
N GLN A 307 36.80 -19.27 23.03
CA GLN A 307 38.13 -19.18 22.43
C GLN A 307 39.16 -20.10 23.14
N ASN A 308 39.03 -20.26 24.45
CA ASN A 308 39.90 -21.19 25.20
C ASN A 308 39.55 -22.67 24.97
N ASN A 309 38.25 -23.01 24.81
CA ASN A 309 37.84 -24.36 24.45
C ASN A 309 38.18 -24.74 23.01
N GLY A 310 38.27 -23.78 22.08
CA GLY A 310 38.75 -24.01 20.71
C GLY A 310 40.23 -24.24 20.59
N ARG A 311 41.05 -23.69 21.51
CA ARG A 311 42.51 -23.87 21.52
C ARG A 311 42.96 -25.18 22.15
N SER A 312 42.11 -25.85 22.95
CA SER A 312 42.44 -27.14 23.55
C SER A 312 42.20 -28.35 22.64
N ARG A 313 41.69 -28.18 21.43
CA ARG A 313 41.46 -29.27 20.46
C ARG A 313 42.49 -29.39 19.33
N THR A 314 43.50 -28.53 19.28
CA THR A 314 44.55 -28.55 18.23
C THR A 314 45.96 -28.88 18.77
N SER A 315 46.04 -29.74 19.78
CA SER A 315 47.35 -30.30 20.19
C SER A 315 47.22 -31.81 20.29
N TYR A 316 47.31 -32.51 19.15
CA TYR A 316 47.81 -33.88 19.04
C TYR A 316 48.00 -34.21 17.55
N GLY A 317 49.26 -34.34 17.15
CA GLY A 317 49.61 -34.79 15.82
C GLY A 317 51.05 -34.48 15.43
N GLU A 318 52.03 -34.66 16.37
CA GLU A 318 53.42 -34.86 15.97
C GLU A 318 53.56 -36.26 15.39
N TYR A 319 53.69 -36.34 14.07
CA TYR A 319 54.25 -37.54 13.41
C TYR A 319 55.73 -37.28 13.20
N GLY A 320 56.57 -38.00 14.03
CA GLY A 320 58.01 -38.13 13.81
C GLY A 320 58.26 -38.89 12.52
N PHE A 321 59.11 -38.34 11.70
CA PHE A 321 59.85 -39.07 10.68
C PHE A 321 61.23 -39.35 11.23
N THR A 322 61.54 -40.64 11.44
CA THR A 322 62.89 -41.15 11.60
C THR A 322 63.24 -41.96 10.35
N THR A 323 64.40 -41.57 9.75
CA THR A 323 65.28 -42.22 8.78
C THR A 323 64.69 -42.67 7.47
#